data_fd16780002f5cb9b576dda377f1e9ebf
#
_entry.id   fd16780002f5cb9b576dda377f1e9ebf
#
_cell.length_a   1.000
_cell.length_b   1.000
_cell.length_c   1.000
_cell.angle_alpha   90.00
_cell.angle_beta   90.00
_cell.angle_gamma   90.00
#
_symmetry.space_group_name_H-M   'P 1'
#
loop_
_entity.id
_entity.type
_entity.pdbx_description
1 polymer ?
#
loop_
_entity_poly.entity_id
_entity_poly.type
_entity_poly.pdbx_seq_one_letter_code
_entity_poly.pdbx_strand_id
1 'polypeptide(L)'
;MERFIAVDAGKGSTKVAYYTQNYKTAKAVLFRTKVSEGDLRDDALEQGTVLMEYNGVTYKIGNGATREATQETSKQDEIHRLCAIAAVALCCSSKEKDTVHAAIGMPVNEWENVGKRMDFKDYIFPNGEIHVRMKVAPDAPILDKVFTIDSTHVYPETQGALFIGDDISLEKVGVIDLGHKNNNCTIWEQAELLHK
;
A
#
# COMPACT_ATOMS: atom_id res chain seq x y z
N MET A 1 17.28 5.52 7.54
CA MET A 1 17.21 6.39 6.31
C MET A 1 15.78 6.86 6.12
N GLU A 2 15.55 8.09 5.60
CA GLU A 2 14.20 8.57 5.27
C GLU A 2 13.70 7.95 3.96
N ARG A 3 12.41 7.56 3.94
CA ARG A 3 11.70 6.97 2.81
C ARG A 3 10.36 7.65 2.60
N PHE A 4 10.07 8.05 1.37
CA PHE A 4 8.76 8.51 0.95
C PHE A 4 8.10 7.42 0.11
N ILE A 5 7.01 6.85 0.62
CA ILE A 5 6.38 5.65 0.07
C ILE A 5 4.90 5.88 -0.09
N ALA A 6 4.38 5.69 -1.30
CA ALA A 6 2.96 5.71 -1.59
C ALA A 6 2.43 4.29 -1.74
N VAL A 7 1.35 3.96 -1.04
CA VAL A 7 0.72 2.63 -1.07
C VAL A 7 -0.75 2.76 -1.45
N ASP A 8 -1.14 2.02 -2.48
CA ASP A 8 -2.54 1.74 -2.80
C ASP A 8 -2.81 0.25 -2.57
N ALA A 9 -3.35 -0.09 -1.43
CA ALA A 9 -3.83 -1.43 -1.12
C ALA A 9 -5.25 -1.60 -1.68
N GLY A 10 -5.36 -1.79 -2.99
CA GLY A 10 -6.62 -2.02 -3.68
C GLY A 10 -7.18 -3.43 -3.42
N LYS A 11 -8.47 -3.67 -3.70
CA LYS A 11 -9.13 -4.97 -3.48
C LYS A 11 -8.56 -6.11 -4.33
N GLY A 12 -8.03 -5.81 -5.50
CA GLY A 12 -7.44 -6.82 -6.39
C GLY A 12 -5.93 -6.87 -6.36
N SER A 13 -5.29 -5.73 -6.16
CA SER A 13 -3.84 -5.59 -6.19
C SER A 13 -3.38 -4.49 -5.26
N THR A 14 -2.26 -4.72 -4.61
CA THR A 14 -1.52 -3.72 -3.84
C THR A 14 -0.40 -3.17 -4.71
N LYS A 15 -0.37 -1.85 -4.82
CA LYS A 15 0.65 -1.10 -5.54
C LYS A 15 1.44 -0.27 -4.54
N VAL A 16 2.74 -0.23 -4.69
CA VAL A 16 3.59 0.65 -3.91
C VAL A 16 4.57 1.36 -4.83
N ALA A 17 4.72 2.64 -4.62
CA ALA A 17 5.74 3.45 -5.30
C ALA A 17 6.61 4.17 -4.27
N TYR A 18 7.89 4.29 -4.56
CA TYR A 18 8.84 4.98 -3.71
C TYR A 18 9.96 5.60 -4.53
N TYR A 19 10.56 6.65 -3.99
CA TYR A 19 11.74 7.25 -4.60
C TYR A 19 13.01 6.57 -4.12
N THR A 20 13.98 6.43 -5.03
CA THR A 20 15.34 6.03 -4.68
C THR A 20 16.04 7.14 -3.88
N GLN A 21 17.17 6.81 -3.23
CA GLN A 21 17.92 7.71 -2.35
C GLN A 21 18.21 9.12 -2.90
N ASN A 22 18.30 9.25 -4.21
CA ASN A 22 18.57 10.54 -4.86
C ASN A 22 17.29 11.25 -5.35
N TYR A 23 16.11 10.74 -5.04
CA TYR A 23 14.79 11.25 -5.48
C TYR A 23 14.63 11.44 -7.00
N LYS A 24 15.53 10.87 -7.80
CA LYS A 24 15.53 11.03 -9.27
C LYS A 24 14.73 9.95 -9.98
N THR A 25 14.56 8.80 -9.34
CA THR A 25 13.90 7.65 -9.96
C THR A 25 12.85 7.10 -9.01
N ALA A 26 11.61 7.08 -9.47
CA ALA A 26 10.55 6.33 -8.79
C ALA A 26 10.65 4.85 -9.17
N LYS A 27 10.46 3.98 -8.21
CA LYS A 27 10.27 2.55 -8.40
C LYS A 27 8.89 2.15 -7.95
N ALA A 28 8.33 1.14 -8.58
CA ALA A 28 7.03 0.61 -8.22
C ALA A 28 7.09 -0.91 -8.08
N VAL A 29 6.30 -1.44 -7.16
CA VAL A 29 6.07 -2.87 -6.98
C VAL A 29 4.57 -3.11 -7.00
N LEU A 30 4.15 -4.20 -7.59
CA LEU A 30 2.76 -4.64 -7.71
C LEU A 30 2.66 -6.10 -7.31
N PHE A 31 1.67 -6.44 -6.47
CA PHE A 31 1.30 -7.82 -6.16
C PHE A 31 -0.20 -7.94 -5.87
N ARG A 32 -0.73 -9.16 -5.90
CA ARG A 32 -2.16 -9.40 -5.59
C ARG A 32 -2.44 -9.11 -4.12
N THR A 33 -3.59 -8.47 -3.84
CA THR A 33 -4.07 -8.25 -2.47
C THR A 33 -4.70 -9.54 -1.95
N LYS A 34 -3.83 -10.47 -1.56
CA LYS A 34 -4.18 -11.77 -0.99
C LYS A 34 -3.27 -12.08 0.18
N VAL A 35 -3.84 -12.75 1.18
CA VAL A 35 -3.14 -13.16 2.39
C VAL A 35 -3.58 -14.57 2.79
N SER A 36 -2.67 -15.38 3.28
CA SER A 36 -2.96 -16.63 3.99
C SER A 36 -1.84 -16.91 5.00
N GLU A 37 -2.02 -17.90 5.86
CA GLU A 37 -0.92 -18.40 6.68
C GLU A 37 0.22 -18.93 5.81
N GLY A 38 1.43 -18.80 6.29
CA GLY A 38 2.65 -19.19 5.59
C GLY A 38 3.71 -19.75 6.54
N ASP A 39 4.81 -20.19 5.96
CA ASP A 39 6.03 -20.60 6.69
C ASP A 39 7.22 -19.93 5.98
N LEU A 40 8.09 -19.22 6.71
CA LEU A 40 9.30 -18.61 6.16
C LEU A 40 10.26 -19.62 5.51
N ARG A 41 10.13 -20.90 5.85
CA ARG A 41 10.91 -21.99 5.26
C ARG A 41 10.35 -22.51 3.93
N ASP A 42 9.16 -22.03 3.53
CA ASP A 42 8.55 -22.46 2.26
C ASP A 42 9.44 -22.01 1.07
N ASP A 43 9.90 -22.99 0.31
CA ASP A 43 10.75 -22.80 -0.86
C ASP A 43 9.95 -22.86 -2.18
N ALA A 44 8.66 -23.17 -2.12
CA ALA A 44 7.76 -23.20 -3.27
C ALA A 44 7.00 -21.88 -3.42
N LEU A 45 7.72 -20.75 -3.54
CA LEU A 45 7.12 -19.45 -3.72
C LEU A 45 6.79 -19.18 -5.19
N GLU A 46 5.51 -18.95 -5.47
CA GLU A 46 5.04 -18.43 -6.74
C GLU A 46 5.54 -17.00 -6.96
N GLN A 47 5.87 -16.65 -8.19
CA GLN A 47 6.29 -15.30 -8.55
C GLN A 47 5.25 -14.25 -8.13
N GLY A 48 5.70 -13.17 -7.51
CA GLY A 48 4.81 -12.14 -6.96
C GLY A 48 4.20 -12.52 -5.61
N THR A 49 4.80 -13.51 -4.91
CA THR A 49 4.49 -13.89 -3.54
C THR A 49 5.62 -13.51 -2.63
N VAL A 50 5.30 -13.01 -1.44
CA VAL A 50 6.25 -12.80 -0.36
C VAL A 50 5.79 -13.53 0.90
N LEU A 51 6.74 -14.02 1.68
CA LEU A 51 6.50 -14.47 3.05
C LEU A 51 6.90 -13.34 4.00
N MET A 52 6.04 -13.03 4.95
CA MET A 52 6.27 -11.99 5.95
C MET A 52 5.88 -12.52 7.33
N GLU A 53 6.84 -12.55 8.24
CA GLU A 53 6.56 -12.72 9.66
C GLU A 53 6.35 -11.33 10.29
N TYR A 54 5.22 -11.15 10.92
CA TYR A 54 4.83 -9.93 11.61
C TYR A 54 4.08 -10.28 12.90
N ASN A 55 4.49 -9.70 14.03
CA ASN A 55 3.92 -10.01 15.35
C ASN A 55 3.91 -11.52 15.69
N GLY A 56 4.94 -12.25 15.27
CA GLY A 56 5.08 -13.69 15.55
C GLY A 56 4.23 -14.61 14.66
N VAL A 57 3.50 -14.07 13.70
CA VAL A 57 2.72 -14.85 12.72
C VAL A 57 3.34 -14.71 11.35
N THR A 58 3.52 -15.82 10.64
CA THR A 58 3.99 -15.81 9.26
C THR A 58 2.83 -15.82 8.30
N TYR A 59 2.85 -14.87 7.38
CA TYR A 59 1.87 -14.69 6.32
C TYR A 59 2.50 -14.95 4.94
N LYS A 60 1.74 -15.60 4.08
CA LYS A 60 1.97 -15.65 2.64
C LYS A 60 1.12 -14.54 2.01
N ILE A 61 1.75 -13.64 1.25
CA ILE A 61 1.12 -12.43 0.69
C ILE A 61 1.37 -12.39 -0.80
N GLY A 62 0.36 -12.09 -1.60
CA GLY A 62 0.46 -12.01 -3.05
C GLY A 62 -0.14 -13.21 -3.79
N ASN A 63 0.44 -13.58 -4.94
CA ASN A 63 -0.16 -14.55 -5.86
C ASN A 63 -0.40 -15.93 -5.23
N GLY A 64 0.53 -16.44 -4.46
CA GLY A 64 0.45 -17.75 -3.82
C GLY A 64 -0.46 -17.81 -2.58
N ALA A 65 -1.05 -16.70 -2.15
CA ALA A 65 -1.99 -16.67 -1.04
C ALA A 65 -3.42 -17.01 -1.49
N THR A 66 -4.23 -17.54 -0.58
CA THR A 66 -5.56 -18.08 -0.91
C THR A 66 -6.72 -17.15 -0.54
N ARG A 67 -6.61 -16.36 0.55
CA ARG A 67 -7.66 -15.46 1.00
C ARG A 67 -7.53 -14.11 0.32
N GLU A 68 -8.54 -13.68 -0.41
CA GLU A 68 -8.59 -12.40 -1.13
C GLU A 68 -9.69 -11.49 -0.58
N ALA A 69 -9.52 -10.17 -0.78
CA ALA A 69 -10.57 -9.20 -0.50
C ALA A 69 -11.77 -9.40 -1.43
N THR A 70 -12.99 -9.33 -0.88
CA THR A 70 -14.24 -9.37 -1.65
C THR A 70 -14.71 -7.95 -1.99
N GLN A 71 -15.80 -7.84 -2.74
CA GLN A 71 -16.42 -6.54 -3.02
C GLN A 71 -16.89 -5.83 -1.74
N GLU A 72 -17.34 -6.59 -0.75
CA GLU A 72 -17.86 -6.11 0.52
C GLU A 72 -16.76 -5.84 1.56
N THR A 73 -15.53 -6.34 1.33
CA THR A 73 -14.42 -6.16 2.26
C THR A 73 -14.08 -4.68 2.40
N SER A 74 -14.13 -4.17 3.63
CA SER A 74 -13.66 -2.83 3.95
C SER A 74 -12.15 -2.71 3.72
N LYS A 75 -11.67 -1.54 3.36
CA LYS A 75 -10.23 -1.28 3.37
C LYS A 75 -9.63 -1.23 4.78
N GLN A 76 -10.44 -1.08 5.80
CA GLN A 76 -10.07 -1.33 7.21
C GLN A 76 -10.21 -2.82 7.56
N ASP A 77 -9.53 -3.67 6.81
CA ASP A 77 -9.49 -5.12 6.98
C ASP A 77 -8.04 -5.59 7.07
N GLU A 78 -7.85 -6.71 7.74
CA GLU A 78 -6.52 -7.31 7.98
C GLU A 78 -5.76 -7.57 6.67
N ILE A 79 -6.44 -7.98 5.60
CA ILE A 79 -5.80 -8.24 4.30
C ILE A 79 -5.14 -6.98 3.77
N HIS A 80 -5.86 -5.84 3.77
CA HIS A 80 -5.31 -4.57 3.30
C HIS A 80 -4.18 -4.07 4.18
N ARG A 81 -4.33 -4.19 5.52
CA ARG A 81 -3.29 -3.81 6.47
C ARG A 81 -2.01 -4.61 6.27
N LEU A 82 -2.09 -5.93 6.20
CA LEU A 82 -0.92 -6.80 6.01
C LEU A 82 -0.26 -6.55 4.66
N CYS A 83 -1.05 -6.36 3.59
CA CYS A 83 -0.53 -6.01 2.28
C CYS A 83 0.16 -4.63 2.27
N ALA A 84 -0.38 -3.63 2.99
CA ALA A 84 0.25 -2.31 3.11
C ALA A 84 1.58 -2.37 3.88
N ILE A 85 1.61 -3.11 5.00
CA ILE A 85 2.86 -3.32 5.77
C ILE A 85 3.91 -4.04 4.91
N ALA A 86 3.52 -5.10 4.19
CA ALA A 86 4.42 -5.82 3.28
C ALA A 86 4.94 -4.91 2.16
N ALA A 87 4.08 -4.07 1.58
CA ALA A 87 4.44 -3.11 0.55
C ALA A 87 5.50 -2.11 1.02
N VAL A 88 5.32 -1.53 2.21
CA VAL A 88 6.31 -0.65 2.83
C VAL A 88 7.60 -1.40 3.11
N ALA A 89 7.52 -2.58 3.72
CA ALA A 89 8.68 -3.39 4.04
C ALA A 89 9.51 -3.79 2.80
N LEU A 90 8.86 -4.04 1.65
CA LEU A 90 9.56 -4.30 0.38
C LEU A 90 10.42 -3.11 -0.07
N CYS A 91 10.03 -1.89 0.30
CA CYS A 91 10.75 -0.67 -0.03
C CYS A 91 11.83 -0.27 1.00
N CYS A 92 11.79 -0.86 2.19
CA CYS A 92 12.74 -0.57 3.27
C CYS A 92 14.05 -1.36 3.16
N SER A 93 15.10 -0.83 3.78
CA SER A 93 16.40 -1.47 3.90
C SER A 93 16.36 -2.69 4.84
N SER A 94 17.24 -3.66 4.61
CA SER A 94 17.53 -4.74 5.56
C SER A 94 18.84 -4.50 6.33
N LYS A 95 19.49 -3.37 6.10
CA LYS A 95 20.81 -3.07 6.70
C LYS A 95 20.72 -2.00 7.77
N GLU A 96 19.69 -1.21 7.76
CA GLU A 96 19.49 -0.09 8.67
C GLU A 96 18.00 0.16 8.90
N LYS A 97 17.67 0.79 10.01
CA LYS A 97 16.31 1.22 10.32
C LYS A 97 15.92 2.39 9.42
N ASP A 98 14.75 2.30 8.81
CA ASP A 98 14.18 3.36 7.99
C ASP A 98 13.13 4.17 8.76
N THR A 99 13.06 5.48 8.48
CA THR A 99 11.96 6.38 8.85
C THR A 99 11.08 6.57 7.63
N VAL A 100 9.81 6.24 7.72
CA VAL A 100 8.89 6.18 6.58
C VAL A 100 7.85 7.29 6.67
N HIS A 101 7.74 8.07 5.61
CA HIS A 101 6.65 9.00 5.34
C HIS A 101 5.73 8.34 4.32
N ALA A 102 4.55 7.92 4.78
CA ALA A 102 3.63 7.14 3.97
C ALA A 102 2.50 7.99 3.37
N ALA A 103 2.15 7.72 2.13
CA ALA A 103 0.91 8.17 1.50
C ALA A 103 0.03 6.95 1.23
N ILE A 104 -1.24 6.97 1.64
CA ILE A 104 -2.17 5.85 1.45
C ILE A 104 -3.46 6.30 0.79
N GLY A 105 -3.98 5.47 -0.13
CA GLY A 105 -5.24 5.69 -0.81
C GLY A 105 -6.43 5.20 0.01
N MET A 106 -7.47 6.02 0.11
CA MET A 106 -8.75 5.70 0.77
C MET A 106 -9.92 5.89 -0.20
N PRO A 107 -10.97 5.07 -0.14
CA PRO A 107 -12.16 5.27 -0.95
C PRO A 107 -12.73 6.69 -0.82
N VAL A 108 -13.05 7.31 -1.96
CA VAL A 108 -13.45 8.72 -2.03
C VAL A 108 -14.68 9.02 -1.15
N ASN A 109 -15.66 8.10 -1.12
CA ASN A 109 -16.88 8.25 -0.34
C ASN A 109 -16.67 8.23 1.20
N GLU A 110 -15.51 7.77 1.65
CA GLU A 110 -15.15 7.74 3.07
C GLU A 110 -14.16 8.85 3.43
N TRP A 111 -13.39 9.30 2.45
CA TRP A 111 -12.30 10.26 2.64
C TRP A 111 -12.76 11.62 3.16
N GLU A 112 -13.95 12.10 2.78
CA GLU A 112 -14.48 13.40 3.25
C GLU A 112 -14.71 13.45 4.77
N ASN A 113 -14.93 12.29 5.39
CA ASN A 113 -15.09 12.18 6.83
C ASN A 113 -13.72 12.16 7.54
N VAL A 114 -13.42 13.24 8.27
CA VAL A 114 -12.15 13.39 9.01
C VAL A 114 -11.93 12.26 10.01
N GLY A 115 -12.97 11.87 10.76
CA GLY A 115 -12.86 10.76 11.73
C GLY A 115 -12.49 9.45 11.04
N LYS A 116 -13.17 9.10 9.95
CA LYS A 116 -12.84 7.90 9.17
C LYS A 116 -11.42 7.91 8.61
N ARG A 117 -10.90 9.08 8.18
CA ARG A 117 -9.51 9.19 7.73
C ARG A 117 -8.51 8.91 8.84
N MET A 118 -8.78 9.43 10.05
CA MET A 118 -7.91 9.18 11.21
C MET A 118 -7.94 7.70 11.60
N ASP A 119 -9.13 7.12 11.73
CA ASP A 119 -9.29 5.70 12.06
C ASP A 119 -8.61 4.79 11.02
N PHE A 120 -8.74 5.11 9.74
CA PHE A 120 -8.11 4.37 8.64
C PHE A 120 -6.58 4.44 8.70
N LYS A 121 -6.03 5.64 8.90
CA LYS A 121 -4.61 5.86 9.07
C LYS A 121 -4.04 5.01 10.22
N ASP A 122 -4.65 5.10 11.40
CA ASP A 122 -4.18 4.43 12.61
C ASP A 122 -4.36 2.91 12.52
N TYR A 123 -5.37 2.46 11.78
CA TYR A 123 -5.57 1.03 11.52
C TYR A 123 -4.52 0.46 10.59
N ILE A 124 -4.23 1.11 9.46
CA ILE A 124 -3.30 0.58 8.46
C ILE A 124 -1.87 0.58 8.98
N PHE A 125 -1.42 1.68 9.58
CA PHE A 125 -0.09 1.81 10.12
C PHE A 125 -0.13 2.11 11.62
N PRO A 126 0.12 1.09 12.46
CA PRO A 126 0.18 1.29 13.90
C PRO A 126 1.31 2.24 14.27
N ASN A 127 1.11 3.02 15.32
CA ASN A 127 2.16 3.87 15.86
C ASN A 127 3.33 3.01 16.41
N GLY A 128 4.54 3.49 16.20
CA GLY A 128 5.76 2.88 16.73
C GLY A 128 6.59 2.17 15.68
N GLU A 129 7.49 1.35 16.17
CA GLU A 129 8.41 0.57 15.34
C GLU A 129 7.72 -0.68 14.81
N ILE A 130 7.88 -0.92 13.52
CA ILE A 130 7.42 -2.12 12.83
C ILE A 130 8.65 -2.98 12.52
N HIS A 131 8.64 -4.21 13.00
CA HIS A 131 9.65 -5.21 12.72
C HIS A 131 9.01 -6.36 11.93
N VAL A 132 9.58 -6.68 10.78
CA VAL A 132 9.16 -7.81 9.95
C VAL A 132 10.37 -8.61 9.47
N ARG A 133 10.17 -9.92 9.29
CA ARG A 133 11.11 -10.81 8.61
C ARG A 133 10.48 -11.23 7.29
N MET A 134 11.21 -11.09 6.19
CA MET A 134 10.66 -11.32 4.86
C MET A 134 11.52 -12.25 4.02
N LYS A 135 10.84 -13.10 3.21
CA LYS A 135 11.45 -13.87 2.12
C LYS A 135 10.70 -13.55 0.83
N VAL A 136 11.42 -13.13 -0.22
CA VAL A 136 10.83 -12.58 -1.45
C VAL A 136 11.00 -13.48 -2.68
N ALA A 137 11.75 -14.56 -2.54
CA ALA A 137 11.93 -15.58 -3.58
C ALA A 137 12.33 -16.91 -2.92
N PRO A 138 12.18 -18.07 -3.61
CA PRO A 138 12.50 -19.38 -3.04
C PRO A 138 13.89 -19.46 -2.43
N ASP A 139 14.90 -19.06 -3.18
CA ASP A 139 16.31 -19.13 -2.77
C ASP A 139 16.83 -17.85 -2.10
N ALA A 140 15.94 -16.86 -1.84
CA ALA A 140 16.33 -15.62 -1.21
C ALA A 140 16.56 -15.83 0.30
N PRO A 141 17.53 -15.13 0.90
CA PRO A 141 17.68 -15.12 2.35
C PRO A 141 16.47 -14.44 3.01
N ILE A 142 16.19 -14.85 4.24
CA ILE A 142 15.25 -14.14 5.09
C ILE A 142 15.90 -12.80 5.48
N LEU A 143 15.22 -11.71 5.23
CA LEU A 143 15.67 -10.34 5.51
C LEU A 143 14.90 -9.79 6.71
N ASP A 144 15.63 -9.34 7.73
CA ASP A 144 15.06 -8.55 8.80
C ASP A 144 14.90 -7.09 8.34
N LYS A 145 13.74 -6.51 8.60
CA LYS A 145 13.45 -5.13 8.24
C LYS A 145 12.79 -4.41 9.41
N VAL A 146 13.37 -3.28 9.78
CA VAL A 146 12.90 -2.46 10.88
C VAL A 146 12.65 -1.05 10.36
N PHE A 147 11.45 -0.53 10.58
CA PHE A 147 11.10 0.82 10.18
C PHE A 147 10.09 1.44 11.14
N THR A 148 10.06 2.76 11.18
CA THR A 148 9.08 3.55 11.93
C THR A 148 8.26 4.36 10.94
N ILE A 149 6.94 4.34 11.07
CA ILE A 149 6.08 5.26 10.33
C ILE A 149 6.08 6.59 11.08
N ASP A 150 6.73 7.59 10.51
CA ASP A 150 6.83 8.94 11.08
C ASP A 150 5.58 9.78 10.77
N SER A 151 5.11 9.68 9.54
CA SER A 151 3.90 10.36 9.10
C SER A 151 3.11 9.51 8.11
N THR A 152 1.78 9.64 8.15
CA THR A 152 0.88 9.03 7.18
C THR A 152 -0.10 10.07 6.67
N HIS A 153 -0.13 10.27 5.36
CA HIS A 153 -1.08 11.11 4.67
C HIS A 153 -2.11 10.25 3.94
N VAL A 154 -3.40 10.54 4.15
CA VAL A 154 -4.50 9.81 3.51
C VAL A 154 -5.07 10.64 2.37
N TYR A 155 -5.03 10.09 1.17
CA TYR A 155 -5.53 10.70 -0.06
C TYR A 155 -6.74 9.95 -0.60
N PRO A 156 -7.68 10.62 -1.29
CA PRO A 156 -8.72 9.94 -2.04
C PRO A 156 -8.12 9.20 -3.24
N GLU A 157 -8.59 7.99 -3.51
CA GLU A 157 -7.99 7.07 -4.50
C GLU A 157 -7.78 7.67 -5.89
N THR A 158 -8.65 8.53 -6.35
CA THR A 158 -8.57 9.13 -7.69
C THR A 158 -7.63 10.32 -7.80
N GLN A 159 -7.19 10.90 -6.66
CA GLN A 159 -6.41 12.15 -6.67
C GLN A 159 -5.05 12.01 -7.37
N GLY A 160 -4.40 10.85 -7.27
CA GLY A 160 -3.11 10.62 -7.91
C GLY A 160 -3.13 10.80 -9.43
N ALA A 161 -4.27 10.55 -10.08
CA ALA A 161 -4.43 10.70 -11.52
C ALA A 161 -4.34 12.16 -11.99
N LEU A 162 -4.63 13.13 -11.11
CA LEU A 162 -4.54 14.55 -11.43
C LEU A 162 -3.11 15.01 -11.73
N PHE A 163 -2.11 14.29 -11.24
CA PHE A 163 -0.69 14.63 -11.37
C PHE A 163 0.02 13.90 -12.53
N ILE A 164 -0.72 13.12 -13.34
CA ILE A 164 -0.14 12.35 -14.45
C ILE A 164 -0.12 13.14 -15.76
N GLY A 165 -0.90 14.21 -15.88
CA GLY A 165 -0.98 15.06 -17.09
C GLY A 165 -0.10 16.29 -17.00
N ASP A 166 0.36 16.77 -18.17
CA ASP A 166 1.13 18.02 -18.27
C ASP A 166 0.27 19.27 -18.00
N ASP A 167 -1.05 19.11 -17.91
CA ASP A 167 -2.01 20.22 -17.83
C ASP A 167 -2.90 20.14 -16.59
N ILE A 168 -2.29 20.44 -15.41
CA ILE A 168 -3.02 20.61 -14.14
C ILE A 168 -3.89 21.89 -14.16
N SER A 169 -3.78 22.71 -15.22
CA SER A 169 -4.50 23.97 -15.37
C SER A 169 -5.94 23.82 -15.84
N LEU A 170 -6.39 22.61 -16.15
CA LEU A 170 -7.78 22.38 -16.53
C LEU A 170 -8.70 22.77 -15.37
N GLU A 171 -9.66 23.65 -15.65
CA GLU A 171 -10.61 24.11 -14.65
C GLU A 171 -11.40 22.95 -14.01
N LYS A 172 -11.74 21.94 -14.84
CA LYS A 172 -12.44 20.73 -14.38
C LYS A 172 -11.87 19.47 -14.99
N VAL A 173 -11.65 18.45 -14.15
CA VAL A 173 -11.12 17.14 -14.57
C VAL A 173 -12.04 16.03 -14.05
N GLY A 174 -12.52 15.18 -14.96
CA GLY A 174 -13.18 13.93 -14.62
C GLY A 174 -12.15 12.80 -14.52
N VAL A 175 -12.14 12.06 -13.42
CA VAL A 175 -11.30 10.86 -13.23
C VAL A 175 -12.19 9.65 -13.10
N ILE A 176 -11.95 8.65 -13.96
CA ILE A 176 -12.59 7.33 -13.88
C ILE A 176 -11.50 6.32 -13.50
N ASP A 177 -11.61 5.77 -12.30
CA ASP A 177 -10.74 4.70 -11.81
C ASP A 177 -11.45 3.35 -11.99
N LEU A 178 -10.91 2.53 -12.88
CA LEU A 178 -11.42 1.18 -13.16
C LEU A 178 -10.72 0.16 -12.27
N GLY A 179 -11.28 -0.05 -11.08
CA GLY A 179 -10.75 -1.00 -10.12
C GLY A 179 -11.15 -2.46 -10.43
N HIS A 180 -10.51 -3.41 -9.75
CA HIS A 180 -10.78 -4.85 -9.93
C HIS A 180 -12.18 -5.27 -9.46
N LYS A 181 -12.69 -4.65 -8.41
CA LYS A 181 -13.97 -4.99 -7.76
C LYS A 181 -15.00 -3.84 -7.78
N ASN A 182 -14.56 -2.64 -8.08
CA ASN A 182 -15.37 -1.41 -8.10
C ASN A 182 -14.79 -0.41 -9.09
N ASN A 183 -15.63 0.53 -9.53
CA ASN A 183 -15.22 1.67 -10.32
C ASN A 183 -15.55 2.94 -9.54
N ASN A 184 -14.66 3.91 -9.57
CA ASN A 184 -14.85 5.23 -8.98
C ASN A 184 -14.90 6.27 -10.09
N CYS A 185 -15.80 7.24 -9.96
CA CYS A 185 -15.86 8.40 -10.84
C CYS A 185 -15.85 9.66 -9.97
N THR A 186 -14.93 10.58 -10.24
CA THR A 186 -14.80 11.82 -9.48
C THR A 186 -14.64 13.00 -10.42
N ILE A 187 -15.12 14.16 -9.99
CA ILE A 187 -14.93 15.43 -10.69
C ILE A 187 -14.14 16.35 -9.77
N TRP A 188 -13.08 16.91 -10.30
CA TRP A 188 -12.16 17.80 -9.62
C TRP A 188 -12.14 19.16 -10.29
N GLU A 189 -12.10 20.22 -9.53
CA GLU A 189 -11.93 21.59 -10.00
C GLU A 189 -10.75 22.21 -9.24
N GLN A 190 -9.75 22.68 -9.99
CA GLN A 190 -8.51 23.23 -9.41
C GLN A 190 -7.88 22.32 -8.34
N ALA A 191 -7.89 21.01 -8.57
CA ALA A 191 -7.46 19.95 -7.65
C ALA A 191 -8.31 19.78 -6.36
N GLU A 192 -9.46 20.44 -6.27
CA GLU A 192 -10.45 20.19 -5.22
C GLU A 192 -11.55 19.23 -5.69
N LEU A 193 -11.93 18.29 -4.83
CA LEU A 193 -12.97 17.31 -5.14
C LEU A 193 -14.36 17.98 -5.13
N LEU A 194 -15.07 17.95 -6.25
CA LEU A 194 -16.44 18.48 -6.38
C LEU A 194 -17.51 17.40 -6.21
N HIS A 195 -17.32 16.27 -6.92
CA HIS A 195 -18.29 15.19 -6.97
C HIS A 195 -17.61 13.81 -7.04
N LYS A 196 -18.33 12.79 -6.56
CA LYS A 196 -17.93 11.39 -6.51
C LYS A 196 -19.07 10.47 -6.94
#